data_ba79b64dea1da09df9709c9de3d9bd02
#
_entry.id   ba79b64dea1da09df9709c9de3d9bd02
#
_cell.length_a   1.000
_cell.length_b   1.000
_cell.length_c   1.000
_cell.angle_alpha   90.00
_cell.angle_beta   90.00
_cell.angle_gamma   90.00
#
_symmetry.space_group_name_H-M   'P 1'
#
loop_
_entity.id
_entity.type
_entity.pdbx_description
1 polymer ?
#
loop_
_entity_poly.entity_id
_entity_poly.type
_entity_poly.pdbx_seq_one_letter_code
_entity_poly.pdbx_strand_id
1 'polypeptide(L)'
;DAGKSAYGHDHIRLEVNMPEAEQNYTLFSEYVDVVPDPDKMTKVLRTVRRLISQQAYEYIMVAAGSRQPDKADVIYHFIVYGFALGSKVTEALHIPCVQRIFEIYRKARNEAHYFLEFIRFEEISWQDHPVLYAVIEPENEVIDMVADHFTDRLNPEWFIVYDKSHGKAAFHNPGRRWYMRQLEQRERQVLDELEHSGGQEYADLWKAFFDSIAIKERENSGLQRTNLPLHYRKHMTE
;
A
#
# COMPACT_ATOMS: atom_id res chain seq x y z
N ASP A 1 20.91 -17.19 8.32
CA ASP A 1 21.58 -18.00 9.34
C ASP A 1 23.09 -18.17 9.10
N ALA A 2 23.58 -18.22 7.86
CA ALA A 2 25.01 -18.32 7.57
C ALA A 2 25.80 -17.06 7.99
N GLY A 3 25.25 -15.87 7.76
CA GLY A 3 25.88 -14.61 8.17
C GLY A 3 25.95 -14.40 9.68
N LYS A 4 24.96 -14.92 10.45
CA LYS A 4 24.92 -14.81 11.90
C LYS A 4 26.10 -15.48 12.59
N SER A 5 26.60 -16.56 12.02
CA SER A 5 27.70 -17.36 12.60
C SER A 5 29.06 -16.68 12.47
N ALA A 6 29.25 -15.81 11.46
CA ALA A 6 30.55 -15.24 11.15
C ALA A 6 30.74 -13.78 11.64
N TYR A 7 29.69 -12.94 11.52
CA TYR A 7 29.87 -11.47 11.65
C TYR A 7 28.88 -10.79 12.62
N GLY A 8 27.88 -11.49 13.16
CA GLY A 8 26.81 -10.88 13.95
C GLY A 8 25.79 -10.10 13.10
N HIS A 9 24.68 -9.69 13.73
CA HIS A 9 23.59 -9.00 13.02
C HIS A 9 23.96 -7.57 12.60
N ASP A 10 24.82 -6.90 13.33
CA ASP A 10 25.21 -5.49 13.11
C ASP A 10 26.06 -5.28 11.86
N HIS A 11 26.62 -6.35 11.31
CA HIS A 11 27.44 -6.35 10.09
C HIS A 11 26.70 -6.84 8.85
N ILE A 12 25.41 -7.12 8.96
CA ILE A 12 24.56 -7.57 7.85
C ILE A 12 23.68 -6.41 7.42
N ARG A 13 23.73 -6.08 6.14
CA ARG A 13 22.83 -5.13 5.49
C ARG A 13 22.04 -5.85 4.40
N LEU A 14 20.74 -5.63 4.34
CA LEU A 14 19.87 -6.17 3.31
C LEU A 14 19.47 -5.08 2.33
N GLU A 15 19.69 -5.33 1.05
CA GLU A 15 19.27 -4.43 -0.02
C GLU A 15 18.24 -5.15 -0.91
N VAL A 16 17.27 -4.39 -1.41
CA VAL A 16 16.36 -4.90 -2.43
C VAL A 16 17.10 -4.91 -3.76
N ASN A 17 16.99 -6.01 -4.50
CA ASN A 17 17.68 -6.14 -5.79
C ASN A 17 17.18 -5.05 -6.74
N MET A 18 18.05 -4.08 -7.04
CA MET A 18 17.81 -3.00 -7.99
C MET A 18 18.40 -3.41 -9.36
N PRO A 19 17.92 -2.82 -10.48
CA PRO A 19 18.57 -2.99 -11.78
C PRO A 19 20.07 -2.69 -11.68
N GLU A 20 20.90 -3.43 -12.42
CA GLU A 20 22.38 -3.34 -12.35
C GLU A 20 22.94 -1.91 -12.45
N ALA A 21 22.23 -1.01 -13.13
CA ALA A 21 22.63 0.40 -13.30
C ALA A 21 22.56 1.24 -12.01
N GLU A 22 21.86 0.76 -10.97
CA GLU A 22 21.66 1.46 -9.69
C GLU A 22 22.38 0.78 -8.52
N GLN A 23 23.11 -0.31 -8.75
CA GLN A 23 23.82 -1.06 -7.71
C GLN A 23 25.15 -0.40 -7.39
N ASN A 24 25.24 0.26 -6.24
CA ASN A 24 26.49 0.81 -5.72
C ASN A 24 27.21 -0.25 -4.87
N TYR A 25 28.05 -1.06 -5.50
CA TYR A 25 28.90 -2.01 -4.80
C TYR A 25 30.02 -1.28 -4.01
N THR A 26 30.18 -1.64 -2.75
CA THR A 26 31.30 -1.15 -1.93
C THR A 26 32.49 -2.11 -2.05
N LEU A 27 33.73 -1.54 -2.11
CA LEU A 27 34.96 -2.26 -2.46
C LEU A 27 35.34 -3.39 -1.48
N PHE A 28 34.81 -3.40 -0.25
CA PHE A 28 35.21 -4.32 0.82
C PHE A 28 34.06 -5.11 1.41
N SER A 29 32.91 -5.17 0.69
CA SER A 29 31.74 -5.93 1.12
C SER A 29 31.59 -7.21 0.33
N GLU A 30 31.26 -8.30 1.00
CA GLU A 30 30.86 -9.55 0.39
C GLU A 30 29.35 -9.48 0.07
N TYR A 31 28.98 -9.71 -1.17
CA TYR A 31 27.57 -9.69 -1.63
C TYR A 31 27.10 -11.13 -1.83
N VAL A 32 25.95 -11.44 -1.26
CA VAL A 32 25.31 -12.76 -1.38
C VAL A 32 23.87 -12.57 -1.85
N ASP A 33 23.55 -13.13 -2.99
CA ASP A 33 22.19 -13.15 -3.48
C ASP A 33 21.32 -14.13 -2.67
N VAL A 34 20.19 -13.63 -2.19
CA VAL A 34 19.25 -14.44 -1.42
C VAL A 34 18.00 -14.70 -2.27
N VAL A 35 17.76 -15.98 -2.58
CA VAL A 35 16.53 -16.39 -3.25
C VAL A 35 15.39 -16.46 -2.23
N PRO A 36 14.25 -15.78 -2.48
CA PRO A 36 13.09 -15.84 -1.60
C PRO A 36 12.56 -17.28 -1.48
N ASP A 37 12.28 -17.70 -0.25
CA ASP A 37 11.68 -19.00 0.07
C ASP A 37 10.31 -18.77 0.75
N PRO A 38 9.18 -19.03 0.06
CA PRO A 38 7.84 -18.77 0.59
C PRO A 38 7.52 -19.55 1.87
N ASP A 39 8.05 -20.76 2.02
CA ASP A 39 7.80 -21.61 3.20
C ASP A 39 8.53 -21.04 4.41
N LYS A 40 9.78 -20.63 4.24
CA LYS A 40 10.55 -19.95 5.31
C LYS A 40 9.92 -18.62 5.68
N MET A 41 9.51 -17.83 4.70
CA MET A 41 8.80 -16.56 4.92
C MET A 41 7.54 -16.77 5.76
N THR A 42 6.70 -17.74 5.39
CA THR A 42 5.48 -18.07 6.13
C THR A 42 5.78 -18.48 7.58
N LYS A 43 6.82 -19.29 7.80
CA LYS A 43 7.25 -19.70 9.15
C LYS A 43 7.71 -18.51 9.99
N VAL A 44 8.51 -17.62 9.41
CA VAL A 44 8.98 -16.39 10.10
C VAL A 44 7.80 -15.51 10.47
N LEU A 45 6.90 -15.20 9.53
CA LEU A 45 5.73 -14.37 9.77
C LEU A 45 4.80 -14.92 10.85
N ARG A 46 4.55 -16.25 10.85
CA ARG A 46 3.80 -16.92 11.93
C ARG A 46 4.51 -16.79 13.29
N THR A 47 5.83 -16.90 13.29
CA THR A 47 6.64 -16.79 14.51
C THR A 47 6.62 -15.38 15.06
N VAL A 48 6.76 -14.36 14.22
CA VAL A 48 6.64 -12.94 14.58
C VAL A 48 5.28 -12.69 15.24
N ARG A 49 4.19 -13.13 14.60
CA ARG A 49 2.83 -12.94 15.07
C ARG A 49 2.60 -13.59 16.44
N ARG A 50 3.20 -14.76 16.69
CA ARG A 50 3.04 -15.51 17.93
C ARG A 50 3.94 -15.04 19.06
N LEU A 51 5.22 -14.77 18.76
CA LEU A 51 6.25 -14.49 19.78
C LEU A 51 6.52 -13.00 20.01
N ILE A 52 6.20 -12.17 19.04
CA ILE A 52 6.38 -10.71 19.17
C ILE A 52 5.00 -10.09 19.40
N SER A 53 4.26 -9.76 18.34
CA SER A 53 2.89 -9.25 18.43
C SER A 53 2.20 -9.19 17.07
N GLN A 54 0.86 -9.07 17.08
CA GLN A 54 0.09 -8.76 15.88
C GLN A 54 0.50 -7.41 15.28
N GLN A 55 0.74 -6.40 16.12
CA GLN A 55 1.16 -5.07 15.67
C GLN A 55 2.53 -5.09 14.97
N ALA A 56 3.50 -5.86 15.49
CA ALA A 56 4.79 -6.04 14.84
C ALA A 56 4.64 -6.71 13.46
N TYR A 57 3.76 -7.69 13.35
CA TYR A 57 3.41 -8.32 12.09
C TYR A 57 2.85 -7.30 11.08
N GLU A 58 1.92 -6.44 11.51
CA GLU A 58 1.34 -5.37 10.66
C GLU A 58 2.40 -4.38 10.18
N TYR A 59 3.31 -3.94 11.06
CA TYR A 59 4.42 -3.07 10.68
C TYR A 59 5.29 -3.70 9.59
N ILE A 60 5.62 -4.99 9.73
CA ILE A 60 6.42 -5.72 8.75
C ILE A 60 5.68 -5.82 7.40
N MET A 61 4.39 -6.20 7.41
CA MET A 61 3.62 -6.36 6.17
C MET A 61 3.50 -5.05 5.41
N VAL A 62 3.17 -3.96 6.11
CA VAL A 62 3.06 -2.63 5.50
C VAL A 62 4.42 -2.14 5.00
N ALA A 63 5.49 -2.35 5.77
CA ALA A 63 6.84 -1.97 5.34
C ALA A 63 7.30 -2.76 4.12
N ALA A 64 6.97 -4.05 4.02
CA ALA A 64 7.28 -4.88 2.86
C ALA A 64 6.63 -4.35 1.57
N GLY A 65 5.39 -3.85 1.66
CA GLY A 65 4.66 -3.21 0.55
C GLY A 65 5.08 -1.76 0.27
N SER A 66 5.99 -1.18 1.04
CA SER A 66 6.42 0.20 0.84
C SER A 66 7.42 0.34 -0.32
N ARG A 67 7.48 1.55 -0.90
CA ARG A 67 8.46 1.91 -1.94
C ARG A 67 9.85 2.24 -1.37
N GLN A 68 10.03 2.20 -0.06
CA GLN A 68 11.29 2.62 0.57
C GLN A 68 12.45 1.65 0.23
N PRO A 69 13.61 2.15 -0.24
CA PRO A 69 14.72 1.30 -0.65
C PRO A 69 15.37 0.56 0.52
N ASP A 70 15.30 1.12 1.72
CA ASP A 70 15.86 0.59 2.96
C ASP A 70 14.94 -0.43 3.68
N LYS A 71 13.76 -0.73 3.11
CA LYS A 71 12.75 -1.58 3.75
C LYS A 71 13.25 -2.97 4.17
N ALA A 72 14.08 -3.60 3.34
CA ALA A 72 14.57 -4.95 3.62
C ALA A 72 15.45 -4.97 4.88
N ASP A 73 16.37 -4.03 4.98
CA ASP A 73 17.29 -3.87 6.11
C ASP A 73 16.55 -3.50 7.39
N VAL A 74 15.64 -2.54 7.29
CA VAL A 74 14.78 -2.10 8.41
C VAL A 74 13.94 -3.25 8.94
N ILE A 75 13.28 -4.03 8.08
CA ILE A 75 12.48 -5.20 8.49
C ILE A 75 13.35 -6.26 9.16
N TYR A 76 14.51 -6.54 8.61
CA TYR A 76 15.44 -7.52 9.16
C TYR A 76 15.85 -7.16 10.60
N HIS A 77 16.37 -5.97 10.81
CA HIS A 77 16.77 -5.51 12.13
C HIS A 77 15.60 -5.40 13.10
N PHE A 78 14.45 -4.94 12.64
CA PHE A 78 13.23 -4.92 13.45
C PHE A 78 12.83 -6.32 13.95
N ILE A 79 12.91 -7.35 13.10
CA ILE A 79 12.64 -8.74 13.50
C ILE A 79 13.67 -9.23 14.52
N VAL A 80 14.95 -8.92 14.33
CA VAL A 80 16.01 -9.28 15.28
C VAL A 80 15.76 -8.69 16.66
N TYR A 81 15.49 -7.37 16.74
CA TYR A 81 15.13 -6.72 18.00
C TYR A 81 13.79 -7.22 18.56
N GLY A 82 12.84 -7.55 17.70
CA GLY A 82 11.56 -8.12 18.09
C GLY A 82 11.70 -9.45 18.83
N PHE A 83 12.60 -10.32 18.38
CA PHE A 83 12.89 -11.57 19.11
C PHE A 83 13.60 -11.36 20.44
N ALA A 84 14.33 -10.27 20.60
CA ALA A 84 14.99 -9.93 21.85
C ALA A 84 14.06 -9.26 22.87
N LEU A 85 13.19 -8.33 22.40
CA LEU A 85 12.35 -7.48 23.25
C LEU A 85 10.89 -7.98 23.36
N GLY A 86 10.49 -8.94 22.52
CA GLY A 86 9.09 -9.39 22.44
C GLY A 86 8.16 -8.27 21.99
N SER A 87 6.95 -8.23 22.55
CA SER A 87 5.93 -7.23 22.18
C SER A 87 6.33 -5.77 22.46
N LYS A 88 7.30 -5.53 23.33
CA LYS A 88 7.79 -4.18 23.65
C LYS A 88 8.58 -3.52 22.52
N VAL A 89 8.95 -4.28 21.48
CA VAL A 89 9.71 -3.73 20.34
C VAL A 89 8.97 -2.56 19.67
N THR A 90 7.65 -2.62 19.56
CA THR A 90 6.85 -1.58 18.90
C THR A 90 6.82 -0.25 19.66
N GLU A 91 7.20 -0.26 20.94
CA GLU A 91 7.27 0.92 21.80
C GLU A 91 8.71 1.48 21.87
N ALA A 92 9.71 0.72 21.44
CA ALA A 92 11.12 1.05 21.56
C ALA A 92 11.62 2.03 20.47
N LEU A 93 10.94 3.17 20.31
CA LEU A 93 11.21 4.18 19.26
C LEU A 93 12.60 4.83 19.35
N HIS A 94 13.35 4.63 20.44
CA HIS A 94 14.74 5.05 20.55
C HIS A 94 15.70 4.17 19.71
N ILE A 95 15.26 3.01 19.27
CA ILE A 95 16.02 2.13 18.39
C ILE A 95 15.79 2.56 16.92
N PRO A 96 16.85 2.87 16.16
CA PRO A 96 16.72 3.47 14.82
C PRO A 96 15.84 2.66 13.85
N CYS A 97 16.00 1.33 13.79
CA CYS A 97 15.18 0.50 12.90
C CYS A 97 13.71 0.45 13.34
N VAL A 98 13.40 0.54 14.65
CA VAL A 98 12.03 0.59 15.17
C VAL A 98 11.38 1.93 14.83
N GLN A 99 12.09 3.04 15.04
CA GLN A 99 11.63 4.35 14.60
C GLN A 99 11.35 4.37 13.10
N ARG A 100 12.29 3.83 12.30
CA ARG A 100 12.19 3.84 10.85
C ARG A 100 11.03 3.01 10.31
N ILE A 101 10.80 1.80 10.83
CA ILE A 101 9.66 0.98 10.41
C ILE A 101 8.32 1.63 10.79
N PHE A 102 8.26 2.32 11.94
CA PHE A 102 7.09 3.09 12.35
C PHE A 102 6.82 4.27 11.40
N GLU A 103 7.86 4.98 10.95
CA GLU A 103 7.72 6.06 9.97
C GLU A 103 7.18 5.53 8.62
N ILE A 104 7.71 4.40 8.15
CA ILE A 104 7.24 3.73 6.92
C ILE A 104 5.76 3.33 7.07
N TYR A 105 5.42 2.68 8.18
CA TYR A 105 4.05 2.28 8.48
C TYR A 105 3.10 3.48 8.51
N ARG A 106 3.47 4.55 9.21
CA ARG A 106 2.66 5.77 9.29
C ARG A 106 2.46 6.43 7.93
N LYS A 107 3.51 6.47 7.09
CA LYS A 107 3.41 7.04 5.73
C LYS A 107 2.41 6.26 4.88
N ALA A 108 2.50 4.93 4.85
CA ALA A 108 1.56 4.10 4.10
C ALA A 108 0.12 4.18 4.64
N ARG A 109 -0.05 4.23 5.96
CA ARG A 109 -1.38 4.42 6.58
C ARG A 109 -2.01 5.76 6.24
N ASN A 110 -1.21 6.83 6.23
CA ASN A 110 -1.69 8.15 5.82
C ASN A 110 -2.08 8.17 4.34
N GLU A 111 -1.31 7.49 3.48
CA GLU A 111 -1.65 7.34 2.07
C GLU A 111 -2.96 6.59 1.87
N ALA A 112 -3.13 5.44 2.55
CA ALA A 112 -4.40 4.71 2.54
C ALA A 112 -5.57 5.61 2.99
N HIS A 113 -5.37 6.40 4.05
CA HIS A 113 -6.38 7.31 4.56
C HIS A 113 -6.82 8.36 3.54
N TYR A 114 -5.89 8.94 2.77
CA TYR A 114 -6.25 9.84 1.66
C TYR A 114 -7.13 9.14 0.62
N PHE A 115 -6.82 7.89 0.24
CA PHE A 115 -7.70 7.16 -0.66
C PHE A 115 -9.07 6.89 -0.06
N LEU A 116 -9.17 6.60 1.24
CA LEU A 116 -10.47 6.41 1.90
C LEU A 116 -11.34 7.68 1.89
N GLU A 117 -10.72 8.85 1.95
CA GLU A 117 -11.43 10.13 1.93
C GLU A 117 -11.83 10.58 0.51
N PHE A 118 -10.97 10.30 -0.48
CA PHE A 118 -11.07 10.93 -1.80
C PHE A 118 -11.34 9.97 -2.96
N ILE A 119 -11.34 8.66 -2.76
CA ILE A 119 -11.68 7.68 -3.81
C ILE A 119 -13.09 7.94 -4.33
N ARG A 120 -13.26 7.85 -5.64
CA ARG A 120 -14.56 7.94 -6.31
C ARG A 120 -14.86 6.63 -7.00
N PHE A 121 -16.04 6.11 -6.71
CA PHE A 121 -16.57 4.95 -7.40
C PHE A 121 -17.52 5.41 -8.51
N GLU A 122 -17.31 4.87 -9.69
CA GLU A 122 -18.21 4.99 -10.83
C GLU A 122 -18.97 3.69 -11.02
N GLU A 123 -20.23 3.79 -11.39
CA GLU A 123 -21.03 2.61 -11.73
C GLU A 123 -20.74 2.20 -13.16
N ILE A 124 -20.28 0.98 -13.34
CA ILE A 124 -20.04 0.35 -14.64
C ILE A 124 -20.95 -0.88 -14.79
N SER A 125 -21.27 -1.25 -16.03
CA SER A 125 -21.93 -2.52 -16.32
C SER A 125 -20.90 -3.60 -16.61
N TRP A 126 -20.87 -4.64 -15.78
CA TRP A 126 -19.98 -5.79 -15.97
C TRP A 126 -20.82 -7.07 -15.97
N GLN A 127 -20.85 -7.79 -17.11
CA GLN A 127 -21.66 -9.01 -17.27
C GLN A 127 -23.12 -8.82 -16.85
N ASP A 128 -23.75 -7.73 -17.31
CA ASP A 128 -25.14 -7.35 -17.03
C ASP A 128 -25.45 -7.05 -15.55
N HIS A 129 -24.41 -6.81 -14.72
CA HIS A 129 -24.57 -6.39 -13.34
C HIS A 129 -23.94 -4.99 -13.12
N PRO A 130 -24.56 -4.13 -12.29
CA PRO A 130 -23.92 -2.90 -11.86
C PRO A 130 -22.77 -3.22 -10.93
N VAL A 131 -21.60 -2.62 -11.17
CA VAL A 131 -20.39 -2.78 -10.38
C VAL A 131 -19.81 -1.41 -10.09
N LEU A 132 -19.49 -1.13 -8.85
CA LEU A 132 -18.80 0.09 -8.45
C LEU A 132 -17.30 -0.07 -8.76
N TYR A 133 -16.79 0.76 -9.63
CA TYR A 133 -15.40 0.74 -10.09
C TYR A 133 -14.64 1.97 -9.62
N ALA A 134 -13.45 1.79 -9.08
CA ALA A 134 -12.57 2.88 -8.70
C ALA A 134 -11.11 2.59 -9.04
N VAL A 135 -10.37 3.64 -9.41
CA VAL A 135 -8.94 3.57 -9.72
C VAL A 135 -8.15 4.32 -8.65
N ILE A 136 -7.05 3.73 -8.22
CA ILE A 136 -6.07 4.36 -7.33
C ILE A 136 -4.66 4.23 -7.92
N GLU A 137 -3.80 5.21 -7.67
CA GLU A 137 -2.37 5.18 -8.05
C GLU A 137 -1.48 5.44 -6.82
N PRO A 138 -1.41 4.49 -5.88
CA PRO A 138 -0.62 4.68 -4.67
C PRO A 138 0.89 4.50 -4.90
N GLU A 139 1.71 5.15 -4.07
CA GLU A 139 3.16 4.89 -4.00
C GLU A 139 3.48 3.57 -3.27
N ASN A 140 2.69 3.25 -2.24
CA ASN A 140 2.86 2.05 -1.42
C ASN A 140 1.73 1.05 -1.70
N GLU A 141 1.94 -0.24 -1.43
CA GLU A 141 0.89 -1.25 -1.56
C GLU A 141 -0.14 -1.08 -0.42
N VAL A 142 -1.18 -0.30 -0.67
CA VAL A 142 -2.22 0.03 0.33
C VAL A 142 -3.62 -0.48 -0.06
N ILE A 143 -3.73 -1.20 -1.17
CA ILE A 143 -5.01 -1.68 -1.71
C ILE A 143 -5.79 -2.56 -0.73
N ASP A 144 -5.12 -3.35 0.09
CA ASP A 144 -5.72 -4.18 1.13
C ASP A 144 -6.42 -3.34 2.20
N MET A 145 -5.79 -2.23 2.65
CA MET A 145 -6.39 -1.32 3.63
C MET A 145 -7.62 -0.61 3.05
N VAL A 146 -7.56 -0.24 1.76
CA VAL A 146 -8.66 0.41 1.05
C VAL A 146 -9.82 -0.58 0.86
N ALA A 147 -9.52 -1.80 0.39
CA ALA A 147 -10.52 -2.82 0.14
C ALA A 147 -11.21 -3.32 1.42
N ASP A 148 -10.47 -3.47 2.52
CA ASP A 148 -11.05 -3.83 3.83
C ASP A 148 -12.10 -2.80 4.26
N HIS A 149 -11.77 -1.50 4.19
CA HIS A 149 -12.69 -0.43 4.56
C HIS A 149 -13.98 -0.45 3.73
N PHE A 150 -13.84 -0.57 2.39
CA PHE A 150 -15.01 -0.54 1.51
C PHE A 150 -15.81 -1.82 1.53
N THR A 151 -15.22 -2.96 1.88
CA THR A 151 -15.96 -4.20 2.14
C THR A 151 -16.98 -4.04 3.25
N ASP A 152 -16.62 -3.35 4.33
CA ASP A 152 -17.54 -3.08 5.43
C ASP A 152 -18.61 -2.04 5.05
N ARG A 153 -18.23 -1.01 4.30
CA ARG A 153 -19.11 0.12 3.94
C ARG A 153 -20.05 -0.19 2.79
N LEU A 154 -19.60 -0.94 1.79
CA LEU A 154 -20.30 -1.29 0.55
C LEU A 154 -20.60 -2.79 0.49
N ASN A 155 -20.86 -3.43 1.63
CA ASN A 155 -21.08 -4.87 1.73
C ASN A 155 -22.14 -5.43 0.76
N PRO A 156 -23.28 -4.77 0.48
CA PRO A 156 -24.27 -5.27 -0.47
C PRO A 156 -23.91 -5.08 -1.94
N GLU A 157 -22.82 -4.36 -2.24
CA GLU A 157 -22.47 -3.96 -3.59
C GLU A 157 -21.34 -4.82 -4.18
N TRP A 158 -21.34 -4.97 -5.49
CA TRP A 158 -20.16 -5.42 -6.22
C TRP A 158 -19.22 -4.23 -6.39
N PHE A 159 -17.95 -4.39 -6.04
CA PHE A 159 -16.98 -3.35 -6.34
C PHE A 159 -15.64 -3.90 -6.81
N ILE A 160 -14.93 -3.06 -7.57
CA ILE A 160 -13.56 -3.27 -8.01
C ILE A 160 -12.76 -2.03 -7.64
N VAL A 161 -11.66 -2.21 -6.90
CA VAL A 161 -10.65 -1.17 -6.70
C VAL A 161 -9.42 -1.59 -7.49
N TYR A 162 -9.03 -0.80 -8.49
CA TYR A 162 -7.88 -1.05 -9.34
C TYR A 162 -6.69 -0.20 -8.91
N ASP A 163 -5.64 -0.85 -8.43
CA ASP A 163 -4.33 -0.24 -8.17
C ASP A 163 -3.49 -0.28 -9.44
N LYS A 164 -3.51 0.83 -10.17
CA LYS A 164 -2.84 1.00 -11.44
C LYS A 164 -1.31 1.00 -11.29
N SER A 165 -0.78 1.54 -10.17
CA SER A 165 0.65 1.59 -9.89
C SER A 165 1.28 0.20 -9.77
N HIS A 166 0.60 -0.73 -9.10
CA HIS A 166 1.11 -2.07 -8.85
C HIS A 166 0.50 -3.14 -9.76
N GLY A 167 -0.49 -2.75 -10.60
CA GLY A 167 -1.18 -3.66 -11.52
C GLY A 167 -1.96 -4.76 -10.81
N LYS A 168 -2.61 -4.42 -9.72
CA LYS A 168 -3.43 -5.31 -8.89
C LYS A 168 -4.85 -4.79 -8.84
N ALA A 169 -5.81 -5.67 -8.61
CA ALA A 169 -7.17 -5.25 -8.31
C ALA A 169 -7.77 -6.04 -7.15
N ALA A 170 -8.53 -5.35 -6.33
CA ALA A 170 -9.36 -5.94 -5.29
C ALA A 170 -10.80 -6.06 -5.82
N PHE A 171 -11.36 -7.25 -5.70
CA PHE A 171 -12.70 -7.60 -6.15
C PHE A 171 -13.57 -7.96 -4.95
N HIS A 172 -14.73 -7.38 -4.86
CA HIS A 172 -15.71 -7.69 -3.81
C HIS A 172 -17.03 -8.15 -4.41
N ASN A 173 -17.55 -9.23 -3.86
CA ASN A 173 -18.87 -9.76 -4.16
C ASN A 173 -19.78 -9.52 -2.95
N PRO A 174 -21.07 -9.18 -3.15
CA PRO A 174 -22.03 -8.93 -2.07
C PRO A 174 -22.02 -10.00 -0.97
N GLY A 175 -21.87 -9.57 0.28
CA GLY A 175 -21.90 -10.43 1.45
C GLY A 175 -20.71 -11.39 1.58
N ARG A 176 -19.64 -11.20 0.83
CA ARG A 176 -18.41 -12.00 0.90
C ARG A 176 -17.22 -11.13 1.25
N ARG A 177 -16.10 -11.79 1.62
CA ARG A 177 -14.81 -11.12 1.71
C ARG A 177 -14.31 -10.77 0.32
N TRP A 178 -13.65 -9.63 0.20
CA TRP A 178 -12.93 -9.27 -1.01
C TRP A 178 -11.72 -10.19 -1.25
N TYR A 179 -11.25 -10.25 -2.48
CA TYR A 179 -10.03 -10.95 -2.85
C TYR A 179 -9.21 -10.12 -3.82
N MET A 180 -7.89 -10.28 -3.77
CA MET A 180 -6.95 -9.56 -4.63
C MET A 180 -6.43 -10.46 -5.75
N ARG A 181 -6.23 -9.87 -6.93
CA ARG A 181 -5.55 -10.52 -8.05
C ARG A 181 -4.45 -9.62 -8.59
N GLN A 182 -3.31 -10.23 -8.91
CA GLN A 182 -2.33 -9.63 -9.81
C GLN A 182 -2.88 -9.71 -11.23
N LEU A 183 -2.90 -8.58 -11.93
CA LEU A 183 -3.50 -8.49 -13.26
C LEU A 183 -2.46 -8.73 -14.36
N GLU A 184 -2.85 -9.49 -15.37
CA GLU A 184 -2.10 -9.61 -16.61
C GLU A 184 -2.26 -8.34 -17.47
N GLN A 185 -1.37 -8.16 -18.46
CA GLN A 185 -1.38 -6.95 -19.28
C GLN A 185 -2.71 -6.73 -20.02
N ARG A 186 -3.36 -7.81 -20.50
CA ARG A 186 -4.69 -7.72 -21.14
C ARG A 186 -5.79 -7.30 -20.17
N GLU A 187 -5.76 -7.82 -18.95
CA GLU A 187 -6.73 -7.46 -17.91
C GLU A 187 -6.60 -6.00 -17.51
N ARG A 188 -5.35 -5.50 -17.42
CA ARG A 188 -5.08 -4.06 -17.15
C ARG A 188 -5.64 -3.18 -18.26
N GLN A 189 -5.45 -3.54 -19.54
CA GLN A 189 -6.00 -2.78 -20.66
C GLN A 189 -7.53 -2.69 -20.59
N VAL A 190 -8.22 -3.79 -20.26
CA VAL A 190 -9.68 -3.77 -20.09
C VAL A 190 -10.11 -2.82 -18.97
N LEU A 191 -9.40 -2.83 -17.83
CA LEU A 191 -9.73 -1.92 -16.72
C LEU A 191 -9.39 -0.46 -17.05
N ASP A 192 -8.30 -0.21 -17.77
CA ASP A 192 -7.96 1.15 -18.26
C ASP A 192 -9.03 1.69 -19.24
N GLU A 193 -9.63 0.84 -20.07
CA GLU A 193 -10.72 1.23 -20.98
C GLU A 193 -12.02 1.54 -20.21
N LEU A 194 -12.29 0.81 -19.13
CA LEU A 194 -13.45 1.06 -18.27
C LEU A 194 -13.37 2.41 -17.55
N GLU A 195 -12.17 2.83 -17.15
CA GLU A 195 -11.92 4.14 -16.54
C GLU A 195 -12.43 5.31 -17.43
N HIS A 196 -12.45 5.12 -18.75
CA HIS A 196 -12.85 6.16 -19.71
C HIS A 196 -14.30 6.03 -20.18
N SER A 197 -15.01 4.98 -19.80
CA SER A 197 -16.37 4.69 -20.30
C SER A 197 -17.48 4.99 -19.32
N GLY A 198 -17.19 5.25 -18.05
CA GLY A 198 -18.17 5.43 -16.99
C GLY A 198 -18.33 6.88 -16.53
N GLY A 199 -19.55 7.23 -16.11
CA GLY A 199 -19.80 8.31 -15.18
C GLY A 199 -19.73 9.77 -15.66
N GLN A 200 -19.47 10.08 -16.93
CA GLN A 200 -19.30 11.47 -17.40
C GLN A 200 -20.51 12.34 -17.04
N GLU A 201 -21.73 11.82 -17.16
CA GLU A 201 -22.95 12.58 -16.85
C GLU A 201 -23.06 12.92 -15.36
N TYR A 202 -22.71 12.00 -14.47
CA TYR A 202 -22.67 12.24 -13.01
C TYR A 202 -21.50 13.15 -12.61
N ALA A 203 -20.35 13.03 -13.27
CA ALA A 203 -19.21 13.90 -13.07
C ALA A 203 -19.55 15.36 -13.42
N ASP A 204 -20.25 15.59 -14.52
CA ASP A 204 -20.68 16.93 -14.95
C ASP A 204 -21.75 17.52 -14.02
N LEU A 205 -22.69 16.69 -13.54
CA LEU A 205 -23.67 17.09 -12.52
C LEU A 205 -22.98 17.45 -11.19
N TRP A 206 -21.97 16.70 -10.77
CA TRP A 206 -21.21 16.99 -9.56
C TRP A 206 -20.45 18.30 -9.68
N LYS A 207 -19.77 18.55 -10.82
CA LYS A 207 -19.10 19.83 -11.07
C LYS A 207 -20.07 21.01 -11.03
N ALA A 208 -21.21 20.88 -11.70
CA ALA A 208 -22.24 21.93 -11.69
C ALA A 208 -22.79 22.18 -10.28
N PHE A 209 -23.01 21.13 -9.50
CA PHE A 209 -23.41 21.26 -8.09
C PHE A 209 -22.32 21.96 -7.26
N PHE A 210 -21.07 21.51 -7.35
CA PHE A 210 -19.93 22.08 -6.63
C PHE A 210 -19.79 23.58 -6.94
N ASP A 211 -19.82 23.95 -8.22
CA ASP A 211 -19.76 25.36 -8.65
C ASP A 211 -20.90 26.19 -8.09
N SER A 212 -22.09 25.60 -7.91
CA SER A 212 -23.27 26.29 -7.39
C SER A 212 -23.19 26.58 -5.88
N ILE A 213 -22.46 25.73 -5.12
CA ILE A 213 -22.32 25.88 -3.65
C ILE A 213 -20.98 26.49 -3.24
N ALA A 214 -20.04 26.63 -4.16
CA ALA A 214 -18.71 27.16 -3.89
C ALA A 214 -18.78 28.62 -3.43
N ILE A 215 -18.17 28.92 -2.29
CA ILE A 215 -18.06 30.26 -1.75
C ILE A 215 -16.68 30.79 -2.13
N LYS A 216 -16.60 31.66 -3.15
CA LYS A 216 -15.35 32.18 -3.71
C LYS A 216 -14.45 32.83 -2.67
N GLU A 217 -15.00 33.51 -1.68
CA GLU A 217 -14.28 34.16 -0.58
C GLU A 217 -13.59 33.15 0.35
N ARG A 218 -13.95 31.87 0.30
CA ARG A 218 -13.35 30.78 1.09
C ARG A 218 -12.35 29.95 0.29
N GLU A 219 -12.14 30.26 -0.98
CA GLU A 219 -11.14 29.58 -1.78
C GLU A 219 -9.74 29.82 -1.21
N ASN A 220 -9.07 28.73 -0.83
CA ASN A 220 -7.69 28.75 -0.35
C ASN A 220 -6.91 27.61 -1.01
N SER A 221 -6.33 27.91 -2.16
CA SER A 221 -5.57 26.93 -2.95
C SER A 221 -4.34 26.37 -2.22
N GLY A 222 -3.76 27.13 -1.29
CA GLY A 222 -2.65 26.67 -0.44
C GLY A 222 -3.11 25.59 0.53
N LEU A 223 -4.20 25.83 1.24
CA LEU A 223 -4.79 24.89 2.19
C LEU A 223 -5.33 23.65 1.46
N GLN A 224 -5.94 23.82 0.29
CA GLN A 224 -6.39 22.70 -0.52
C GLN A 224 -5.24 21.76 -0.93
N ARG A 225 -4.11 22.32 -1.35
CA ARG A 225 -2.92 21.50 -1.72
C ARG A 225 -2.30 20.79 -0.54
N THR A 226 -2.40 21.37 0.66
CA THR A 226 -1.89 20.74 1.89
C THR A 226 -2.78 19.58 2.33
N ASN A 227 -4.10 19.77 2.28
CA ASN A 227 -5.06 18.75 2.71
C ASN A 227 -5.30 17.66 1.66
N LEU A 228 -5.19 18.00 0.37
CA LEU A 228 -5.35 17.10 -0.76
C LEU A 228 -4.23 17.33 -1.77
N PRO A 229 -3.09 16.63 -1.65
CA PRO A 229 -2.00 16.71 -2.60
C PRO A 229 -2.42 16.38 -4.04
N LEU A 230 -1.79 17.04 -5.02
CA LEU A 230 -2.20 17.00 -6.43
C LEU A 230 -2.24 15.59 -7.03
N HIS A 231 -1.37 14.68 -6.58
CA HIS A 231 -1.32 13.32 -7.12
C HIS A 231 -2.56 12.49 -6.77
N TYR A 232 -3.29 12.81 -5.68
CA TYR A 232 -4.56 12.14 -5.35
C TYR A 232 -5.75 12.67 -6.17
N ARG A 233 -5.61 13.84 -6.83
CA ARG A 233 -6.68 14.45 -7.62
C ARG A 233 -6.88 13.83 -8.99
N LYS A 234 -5.97 12.99 -9.44
CA LYS A 234 -5.92 12.48 -10.81
C LYS A 234 -7.21 11.74 -11.23
N HIS A 235 -7.83 11.02 -10.30
CA HIS A 235 -9.06 10.25 -10.51
C HIS A 235 -10.27 10.88 -9.81
N MET A 236 -10.21 12.18 -9.50
CA MET A 236 -11.32 12.94 -8.96
C MET A 236 -12.01 13.74 -10.06
N THR A 237 -13.30 13.94 -9.89
CA THR A 237 -14.14 14.69 -10.84
C THR A 237 -14.12 16.20 -10.61
N GLU A 238 -13.39 16.70 -9.61
CA GLU A 238 -13.34 18.11 -9.17
C GLU A 238 -12.11 18.82 -9.69
#